data_1113af69f853a8409fbd6587e123ec39
#
_entry.id   1113af69f853a8409fbd6587e123ec39
#
_cell.length_a   1.000
_cell.length_b   1.000
_cell.length_c   1.000
_cell.angle_alpha   90.00
_cell.angle_beta   90.00
_cell.angle_gamma   90.00
#
_symmetry.space_group_name_H-M   'P 1'
#
loop_
_entity.id
_entity.type
_entity.pdbx_description
1 polymer ?
#
loop_
_entity_poly.entity_id
_entity_poly.type
_entity_poly.pdbx_seq_one_letter_code
_entity_poly.pdbx_strand_id
1 'polypeptide(L)'
;MKAITPHYIDGKFVEPHGREVMDSINPTNNNVIGSVTLADEEDAKRAIAAAKRAFASFGGTSKEERAPVLRRLHEVVTARIDDLTAAMVEEYGGVHHFSKLIVQMAADSFFHAKKALDELPLVRTWNKTTVFLSPVGVAGLITAWNSNALFICLKTASALAAGCTVVVKPSELSSLQTQVLLECVHEAKLPRGVFNVVTGLGSTVGAELVRNPDVAKISFTGSVAVGQQIMRDGAATMKRVTLELGGKSPNILLDDVNLDEAIPRALAIAFLNSGQACAAGTRLLVPRSRLEEIKQRIVTIMSNMPVGDPENKDTAVGPMVTRTHYERVESYIRKGIEEGAEVLVGGDGHPEGLEAGNFLKPTLPRV
;
A
#
# COMPACT_ATOMS: atom_id res chain seq x y z
N MET A 1 -2.24 18.74 -18.63
CA MET A 1 -1.40 17.95 -17.71
C MET A 1 -1.60 18.51 -16.30
N LYS A 2 -2.01 17.69 -15.34
CA LYS A 2 -2.25 18.12 -13.95
C LYS A 2 -0.90 18.30 -13.25
N ALA A 3 -0.67 19.42 -12.57
CA ALA A 3 0.44 19.56 -11.63
C ALA A 3 0.02 18.89 -10.31
N ILE A 4 0.77 17.89 -9.86
CA ILE A 4 0.47 17.12 -8.65
C ILE A 4 1.40 17.61 -7.53
N THR A 5 0.82 18.06 -6.40
CA THR A 5 1.55 18.65 -5.27
C THR A 5 1.38 17.80 -4.00
N PRO A 6 1.97 16.58 -3.93
CA PRO A 6 1.76 15.63 -2.86
C PRO A 6 2.73 15.86 -1.68
N HIS A 7 2.95 17.12 -1.27
CA HIS A 7 3.84 17.49 -0.18
C HIS A 7 3.10 18.30 0.87
N TYR A 8 3.19 17.84 2.11
CA TYR A 8 2.48 18.45 3.23
C TYR A 8 3.34 18.44 4.48
N ILE A 9 3.76 19.61 4.92
CA ILE A 9 4.65 19.75 6.07
C ILE A 9 4.08 20.81 7.01
N ASP A 10 4.08 20.54 8.31
CA ASP A 10 3.70 21.48 9.36
C ASP A 10 2.30 22.08 9.16
N GLY A 11 1.35 21.25 8.73
CA GLY A 11 -0.06 21.63 8.57
C GLY A 11 -0.40 22.39 7.28
N LYS A 12 0.46 22.39 6.27
CA LYS A 12 0.24 23.08 4.99
C LYS A 12 0.86 22.36 3.80
N PHE A 13 0.30 22.57 2.62
CA PHE A 13 0.95 22.22 1.37
C PHE A 13 2.22 23.05 1.18
N VAL A 14 3.26 22.42 0.64
CA VAL A 14 4.56 23.07 0.42
C VAL A 14 5.12 22.70 -0.94
N GLU A 15 5.85 23.64 -1.54
CA GLU A 15 6.74 23.35 -2.66
C GLU A 15 7.97 22.60 -2.15
N PRO A 16 8.40 21.52 -2.82
CA PRO A 16 9.59 20.78 -2.43
C PRO A 16 10.87 21.57 -2.72
N HIS A 17 11.91 21.31 -1.93
CA HIS A 17 13.28 21.75 -2.24
C HIS A 17 13.84 20.97 -3.44
N GLY A 18 13.50 19.68 -3.55
CA GLY A 18 13.83 18.83 -4.69
C GLY A 18 13.39 19.42 -6.02
N ARG A 19 14.09 19.06 -7.11
CA ARG A 19 13.84 19.59 -8.48
C ARG A 19 13.63 18.50 -9.51
N GLU A 20 13.78 17.24 -9.15
CA GLU A 20 13.49 16.14 -10.04
C GLU A 20 12.00 16.04 -10.31
N VAL A 21 11.62 15.93 -11.56
CA VAL A 21 10.21 15.81 -11.99
C VAL A 21 9.99 14.42 -12.53
N MET A 22 8.91 13.79 -12.11
CA MET A 22 8.47 12.48 -12.57
C MET A 22 7.05 12.57 -13.14
N ASP A 23 6.83 11.92 -14.28
CA ASP A 23 5.49 11.79 -14.85
C ASP A 23 4.68 10.71 -14.13
N SER A 24 3.42 11.02 -13.86
CA SER A 24 2.40 10.04 -13.45
C SER A 24 1.74 9.51 -14.72
N ILE A 25 1.72 8.19 -14.86
CA ILE A 25 1.32 7.51 -16.10
C ILE A 25 0.12 6.62 -15.81
N ASN A 26 -0.92 6.68 -16.66
CA ASN A 26 -2.02 5.74 -16.63
C ASN A 26 -1.57 4.40 -17.24
N PRO A 27 -1.54 3.31 -16.48
CA PRO A 27 -1.04 2.02 -16.96
C PRO A 27 -1.98 1.33 -17.98
N THR A 28 -3.21 1.80 -18.12
CA THR A 28 -4.19 1.26 -19.07
C THR A 28 -3.82 1.58 -20.52
N ASN A 29 -3.16 2.75 -20.74
CA ASN A 29 -2.85 3.24 -22.08
C ASN A 29 -1.47 3.92 -22.21
N ASN A 30 -0.70 3.94 -21.11
CA ASN A 30 0.61 4.59 -20.99
C ASN A 30 0.62 6.12 -21.27
N ASN A 31 -0.54 6.78 -21.19
CA ASN A 31 -0.62 8.23 -21.30
C ASN A 31 -0.18 8.92 -20.00
N VAL A 32 0.48 10.07 -20.15
CA VAL A 32 0.83 10.93 -19.01
C VAL A 32 -0.43 11.64 -18.51
N ILE A 33 -0.78 11.43 -17.24
CA ILE A 33 -1.94 12.04 -16.56
C ILE A 33 -1.57 13.28 -15.75
N GLY A 34 -0.31 13.39 -15.33
CA GLY A 34 0.20 14.50 -14.55
C GLY A 34 1.71 14.43 -14.38
N SER A 35 2.27 15.37 -13.64
CA SER A 35 3.67 15.36 -13.22
C SER A 35 3.80 15.80 -11.78
N VAL A 36 4.81 15.27 -11.09
CA VAL A 36 5.12 15.56 -9.71
C VAL A 36 6.59 15.95 -9.57
N THR A 37 6.86 17.04 -8.83
CA THR A 37 8.23 17.34 -8.39
C THR A 37 8.53 16.51 -7.15
N LEU A 38 9.60 15.72 -7.19
CA LEU A 38 9.98 14.83 -6.09
C LEU A 38 10.71 15.60 -4.99
N ALA A 39 10.39 15.26 -3.75
CA ALA A 39 11.11 15.71 -2.57
C ALA A 39 12.51 15.09 -2.52
N ASP A 40 13.44 15.80 -1.90
CA ASP A 40 14.79 15.33 -1.63
C ASP A 40 15.07 15.13 -0.13
N GLU A 41 16.33 14.95 0.22
CA GLU A 41 16.79 14.75 1.61
C GLU A 41 16.49 15.96 2.51
N GLU A 42 16.57 17.19 1.97
CA GLU A 42 16.29 18.41 2.73
C GLU A 42 14.80 18.52 3.09
N ASP A 43 13.90 18.14 2.17
CA ASP A 43 12.47 18.08 2.45
C ASP A 43 12.14 17.04 3.53
N ALA A 44 12.82 15.90 3.49
CA ALA A 44 12.68 14.86 4.52
C ALA A 44 13.12 15.40 5.90
N LYS A 45 14.26 16.09 5.98
CA LYS A 45 14.76 16.74 7.22
C LYS A 45 13.78 17.78 7.74
N ARG A 46 13.21 18.61 6.86
CA ARG A 46 12.18 19.62 7.23
C ARG A 46 10.94 18.96 7.84
N ALA A 47 10.44 17.87 7.22
CA ALA A 47 9.30 17.12 7.70
C ALA A 47 9.57 16.43 9.05
N ILE A 48 10.76 15.82 9.21
CA ILE A 48 11.18 15.18 10.47
C ILE A 48 11.29 16.24 11.59
N ALA A 49 11.88 17.39 11.31
CA ALA A 49 11.99 18.48 12.29
C ALA A 49 10.62 19.02 12.73
N ALA A 50 9.65 19.12 11.79
CA ALA A 50 8.27 19.49 12.11
C ALA A 50 7.59 18.44 13.00
N ALA A 51 7.72 17.15 12.65
CA ALA A 51 7.18 16.05 13.43
C ALA A 51 7.79 15.98 14.85
N LYS A 52 9.10 16.20 14.98
CA LYS A 52 9.79 16.21 16.28
C LYS A 52 9.30 17.35 17.18
N ARG A 53 9.14 18.56 16.63
CA ARG A 53 8.58 19.67 17.40
C ARG A 53 7.16 19.39 17.88
N ALA A 54 6.30 18.86 16.99
CA ALA A 54 4.93 18.51 17.33
C ALA A 54 4.84 17.39 18.38
N PHE A 55 5.77 16.45 18.38
CA PHE A 55 5.80 15.36 19.34
C PHE A 55 5.93 15.84 20.78
N ALA A 56 6.61 16.94 21.03
CA ALA A 56 6.79 17.50 22.37
C ALA A 56 5.45 17.78 23.09
N SER A 57 4.40 18.13 22.33
CA SER A 57 3.05 18.34 22.87
C SER A 57 2.13 17.12 22.60
N PHE A 58 2.10 16.62 21.35
CA PHE A 58 1.19 15.55 20.95
C PHE A 58 1.48 14.22 21.66
N GLY A 59 2.74 13.93 21.96
CA GLY A 59 3.15 12.74 22.69
C GLY A 59 2.62 12.64 24.12
N GLY A 60 2.29 13.79 24.74
CA GLY A 60 1.69 13.86 26.07
C GLY A 60 0.16 13.87 26.11
N THR A 61 -0.51 13.83 24.95
CA THR A 61 -1.98 13.85 24.88
C THR A 61 -2.62 12.60 25.46
N SER A 62 -3.82 12.76 26.03
CA SER A 62 -4.63 11.67 26.54
C SER A 62 -5.35 10.91 25.39
N LYS A 63 -6.01 9.79 25.72
CA LYS A 63 -6.88 9.07 24.77
C LYS A 63 -8.04 9.95 24.29
N GLU A 64 -8.63 10.71 25.19
CA GLU A 64 -9.76 11.60 24.97
C GLU A 64 -9.43 12.73 24.01
N GLU A 65 -8.18 13.18 24.00
CA GLU A 65 -7.65 14.19 23.07
C GLU A 65 -7.32 13.62 21.69
N ARG A 66 -6.89 12.34 21.60
CA ARG A 66 -6.55 11.66 20.33
C ARG A 66 -7.78 11.12 19.60
N ALA A 67 -8.80 10.64 20.33
CA ALA A 67 -9.98 10.04 19.72
C ALA A 67 -10.74 11.00 18.77
N PRO A 68 -10.92 12.30 19.06
CA PRO A 68 -11.50 13.24 18.10
C PRO A 68 -10.67 13.45 16.82
N VAL A 69 -9.33 13.34 16.91
CA VAL A 69 -8.45 13.45 15.74
C VAL A 69 -8.71 12.27 14.79
N LEU A 70 -8.76 11.05 15.32
CA LEU A 70 -9.04 9.85 14.52
C LEU A 70 -10.44 9.89 13.92
N ARG A 71 -11.45 10.34 14.67
CA ARG A 71 -12.82 10.48 14.16
C ARG A 71 -12.89 11.45 13.00
N ARG A 72 -12.28 12.64 13.10
CA ARG A 72 -12.28 13.62 12.00
C ARG A 72 -11.58 13.08 10.76
N LEU A 73 -10.46 12.37 10.90
CA LEU A 73 -9.79 11.73 9.77
C LEU A 73 -10.68 10.68 9.11
N HIS A 74 -11.40 9.87 9.88
CA HIS A 74 -12.39 8.95 9.34
C HIS A 74 -13.47 9.68 8.53
N GLU A 75 -14.06 10.75 9.08
CA GLU A 75 -15.12 11.53 8.44
C GLU A 75 -14.68 12.13 7.10
N VAL A 76 -13.53 12.82 7.06
CA VAL A 76 -13.07 13.50 5.84
C VAL A 76 -12.60 12.52 4.75
N VAL A 77 -12.00 11.38 5.12
CA VAL A 77 -11.60 10.35 4.14
C VAL A 77 -12.84 9.63 3.61
N THR A 78 -13.81 9.33 4.47
CA THR A 78 -15.09 8.72 4.07
C THR A 78 -15.84 9.61 3.06
N ALA A 79 -15.84 10.92 3.25
CA ALA A 79 -16.49 11.87 2.35
C ALA A 79 -15.86 11.92 0.94
N ARG A 80 -14.62 11.44 0.77
CA ARG A 80 -13.85 11.49 -0.48
C ARG A 80 -13.54 10.09 -1.06
N ILE A 81 -14.30 9.05 -0.66
CA ILE A 81 -14.09 7.66 -1.14
C ILE A 81 -14.15 7.57 -2.66
N ASP A 82 -15.11 8.22 -3.29
CA ASP A 82 -15.27 8.12 -4.75
C ASP A 82 -14.11 8.82 -5.48
N ASP A 83 -13.61 9.96 -4.99
CA ASP A 83 -12.46 10.67 -5.56
C ASP A 83 -11.16 9.85 -5.42
N LEU A 84 -10.94 9.26 -4.25
CA LEU A 84 -9.79 8.38 -4.00
C LEU A 84 -9.87 7.10 -4.84
N THR A 85 -11.07 6.56 -5.04
CA THR A 85 -11.31 5.41 -5.91
C THR A 85 -10.97 5.74 -7.36
N ALA A 86 -11.47 6.87 -7.88
CA ALA A 86 -11.16 7.35 -9.22
C ALA A 86 -9.64 7.56 -9.42
N ALA A 87 -8.97 8.20 -8.45
CA ALA A 87 -7.53 8.38 -8.51
C ALA A 87 -6.77 7.04 -8.50
N MET A 88 -7.22 6.04 -7.74
CA MET A 88 -6.62 4.71 -7.72
C MET A 88 -6.81 3.96 -9.04
N VAL A 89 -7.98 4.07 -9.67
CA VAL A 89 -8.25 3.48 -10.98
C VAL A 89 -7.38 4.14 -12.05
N GLU A 90 -7.32 5.48 -12.10
CA GLU A 90 -6.60 6.23 -13.12
C GLU A 90 -5.07 6.05 -13.03
N GLU A 91 -4.49 6.18 -11.84
CA GLU A 91 -3.03 6.23 -11.65
C GLU A 91 -2.39 4.85 -11.48
N TYR A 92 -3.11 3.92 -10.82
CA TYR A 92 -2.60 2.61 -10.51
C TYR A 92 -3.12 1.52 -11.46
N GLY A 93 -4.27 1.73 -12.08
CA GLY A 93 -4.96 0.70 -12.86
C GLY A 93 -5.66 -0.35 -11.99
N GLY A 94 -5.97 -0.04 -10.74
CA GLY A 94 -6.73 -0.92 -9.85
C GLY A 94 -8.17 -1.07 -10.33
N VAL A 95 -8.66 -2.30 -10.47
CA VAL A 95 -10.05 -2.56 -10.88
C VAL A 95 -11.04 -1.90 -9.90
N HIS A 96 -12.09 -1.31 -10.43
CA HIS A 96 -12.99 -0.40 -9.71
C HIS A 96 -13.51 -0.96 -8.37
N HIS A 97 -14.02 -2.19 -8.36
CA HIS A 97 -14.60 -2.78 -7.15
C HIS A 97 -13.54 -3.02 -6.05
N PHE A 98 -12.32 -3.43 -6.42
CA PHE A 98 -11.21 -3.58 -5.49
C PHE A 98 -10.73 -2.23 -4.98
N SER A 99 -10.58 -1.24 -5.87
CA SER A 99 -10.16 0.12 -5.51
C SER A 99 -11.12 0.74 -4.49
N LYS A 100 -12.43 0.60 -4.70
CA LYS A 100 -13.45 1.08 -3.75
C LYS A 100 -13.38 0.38 -2.40
N LEU A 101 -13.16 -0.93 -2.37
CA LEU A 101 -12.96 -1.69 -1.14
C LEU A 101 -11.72 -1.21 -0.37
N ILE A 102 -10.61 -1.04 -1.05
CA ILE A 102 -9.34 -0.59 -0.43
C ILE A 102 -9.47 0.82 0.15
N VAL A 103 -10.13 1.72 -0.56
CA VAL A 103 -10.35 3.10 -0.09
C VAL A 103 -11.31 3.13 1.10
N GLN A 104 -12.36 2.30 1.10
CA GLN A 104 -13.23 2.13 2.27
C GLN A 104 -12.43 1.63 3.49
N MET A 105 -11.59 0.61 3.32
CA MET A 105 -10.71 0.11 4.38
C MET A 105 -9.71 1.18 4.86
N ALA A 106 -9.28 2.08 3.98
CA ALA A 106 -8.43 3.21 4.36
C ALA A 106 -9.15 4.13 5.33
N ALA A 107 -10.38 4.54 5.03
CA ALA A 107 -11.21 5.33 5.93
C ALA A 107 -11.47 4.61 7.27
N ASP A 108 -11.87 3.34 7.22
CA ASP A 108 -12.20 2.53 8.39
C ASP A 108 -10.99 2.27 9.30
N SER A 109 -9.76 2.40 8.78
CA SER A 109 -8.54 2.29 9.59
C SER A 109 -8.53 3.26 10.78
N PHE A 110 -9.04 4.47 10.61
CA PHE A 110 -9.14 5.46 11.69
C PHE A 110 -10.20 5.08 12.72
N PHE A 111 -11.32 4.55 12.28
CA PHE A 111 -12.38 4.04 13.15
C PHE A 111 -11.87 2.86 14.00
N HIS A 112 -11.20 1.91 13.38
CA HIS A 112 -10.64 0.75 14.09
C HIS A 112 -9.52 1.14 15.06
N ALA A 113 -8.66 2.10 14.69
CA ALA A 113 -7.62 2.60 15.58
C ALA A 113 -8.21 3.33 16.79
N LYS A 114 -9.31 4.11 16.59
CA LYS A 114 -10.04 4.74 17.70
C LYS A 114 -10.62 3.68 18.64
N LYS A 115 -11.29 2.66 18.09
CA LYS A 115 -11.84 1.56 18.90
C LYS A 115 -10.74 0.86 19.71
N ALA A 116 -9.62 0.52 19.07
CA ALA A 116 -8.49 -0.07 19.76
C ALA A 116 -7.91 0.85 20.86
N LEU A 117 -7.85 2.18 20.60
CA LEU A 117 -7.41 3.15 21.60
C LEU A 117 -8.32 3.19 22.83
N ASP A 118 -9.65 3.13 22.63
CA ASP A 118 -10.63 3.12 23.73
C ASP A 118 -10.43 1.88 24.61
N GLU A 119 -10.22 0.72 24.01
CA GLU A 119 -10.12 -0.59 24.71
C GLU A 119 -8.75 -0.82 25.33
N LEU A 120 -7.66 -0.27 24.76
CA LEU A 120 -6.29 -0.56 25.22
C LEU A 120 -5.97 0.14 26.55
N PRO A 121 -5.66 -0.58 27.65
CA PRO A 121 -5.19 0.05 28.87
C PRO A 121 -3.75 0.56 28.69
N LEU A 122 -3.55 1.88 28.69
CA LEU A 122 -2.22 2.50 28.58
C LEU A 122 -1.43 2.42 29.90
N VAL A 123 -2.13 2.19 31.02
CA VAL A 123 -1.53 1.95 32.32
C VAL A 123 -2.01 0.60 32.84
N ARG A 124 -1.09 -0.26 33.21
CA ARG A 124 -1.39 -1.60 33.74
C ARG A 124 -0.65 -1.80 35.06
N THR A 125 -1.36 -2.32 36.04
CA THR A 125 -0.74 -2.73 37.32
C THR A 125 -0.67 -4.24 37.39
N TRP A 126 0.52 -4.76 37.67
CA TRP A 126 0.75 -6.17 37.90
C TRP A 126 1.52 -6.32 39.23
N ASN A 127 0.87 -6.90 40.22
CA ASN A 127 1.36 -6.94 41.60
C ASN A 127 1.68 -5.51 42.12
N LYS A 128 2.96 -5.25 42.45
CA LYS A 128 3.46 -3.96 42.94
C LYS A 128 4.07 -3.09 41.80
N THR A 129 4.00 -3.56 40.55
CA THR A 129 4.62 -2.88 39.41
C THR A 129 3.55 -2.19 38.55
N THR A 130 3.75 -0.94 38.22
CA THR A 130 2.91 -0.21 37.26
C THR A 130 3.68 -0.05 35.96
N VAL A 131 3.06 -0.46 34.85
CA VAL A 131 3.60 -0.36 33.48
C VAL A 131 2.84 0.72 32.73
N PHE A 132 3.58 1.65 32.16
CA PHE A 132 3.05 2.72 31.31
C PHE A 132 3.40 2.42 29.84
N LEU A 133 2.41 2.46 28.94
CA LEU A 133 2.63 2.43 27.50
C LEU A 133 2.78 3.87 27.02
N SER A 134 3.97 4.26 26.58
CA SER A 134 4.29 5.60 26.10
C SER A 134 4.52 5.61 24.59
N PRO A 135 4.20 6.74 23.88
CA PRO A 135 4.55 6.92 22.49
C PRO A 135 6.04 6.79 22.25
N VAL A 136 6.43 6.25 21.11
CA VAL A 136 7.85 6.00 20.80
C VAL A 136 8.58 7.23 20.24
N GLY A 137 7.86 8.23 19.75
CA GLY A 137 8.45 9.40 19.09
C GLY A 137 7.88 9.65 17.69
N VAL A 138 8.73 10.14 16.80
CA VAL A 138 8.40 10.28 15.38
C VAL A 138 8.41 8.93 14.70
N ALA A 139 7.35 8.59 13.96
CA ALA A 139 7.26 7.40 13.14
C ALA A 139 7.44 7.74 11.65
N GLY A 140 8.44 7.16 11.01
CA GLY A 140 8.63 7.17 9.57
C GLY A 140 7.79 6.07 8.93
N LEU A 141 6.86 6.45 8.06
CA LEU A 141 5.94 5.53 7.38
C LEU A 141 6.29 5.50 5.90
N ILE A 142 6.79 4.36 5.41
CA ILE A 142 7.18 4.18 4.02
C ILE A 142 6.20 3.21 3.39
N THR A 143 5.42 3.65 2.40
CA THR A 143 4.33 2.88 1.82
C THR A 143 4.60 2.43 0.39
N ALA A 144 3.97 1.32 0.00
CA ALA A 144 3.98 0.80 -1.35
C ALA A 144 2.84 1.41 -2.20
N TRP A 145 2.91 1.18 -3.50
CA TRP A 145 2.01 1.75 -4.51
C TRP A 145 0.66 1.01 -4.64
N ASN A 146 0.61 -0.29 -4.34
CA ASN A 146 -0.51 -1.17 -4.68
C ASN A 146 -1.78 -1.02 -3.82
N SER A 147 -1.73 -0.26 -2.74
CA SER A 147 -2.87 0.13 -1.90
C SER A 147 -2.50 1.38 -1.10
N ASN A 148 -2.00 2.40 -1.81
CA ASN A 148 -1.34 3.56 -1.20
C ASN A 148 -2.20 4.25 -0.12
N ALA A 149 -3.45 4.60 -0.42
CA ALA A 149 -4.35 5.26 0.54
C ALA A 149 -4.54 4.40 1.80
N LEU A 150 -4.76 3.08 1.65
CA LEU A 150 -4.91 2.17 2.79
C LEU A 150 -3.64 2.15 3.66
N PHE A 151 -2.46 2.02 3.05
CA PHE A 151 -1.22 1.94 3.82
C PHE A 151 -0.90 3.25 4.55
N ILE A 152 -1.17 4.40 3.93
CA ILE A 152 -1.00 5.69 4.59
C ILE A 152 -1.98 5.79 5.77
N CYS A 153 -3.27 5.54 5.56
CA CYS A 153 -4.29 5.66 6.60
C CYS A 153 -4.05 4.69 7.75
N LEU A 154 -3.84 3.40 7.47
CA LEU A 154 -3.65 2.36 8.48
C LEU A 154 -2.45 2.62 9.39
N LYS A 155 -1.30 2.95 8.77
CA LYS A 155 -0.07 3.24 9.52
C LYS A 155 -0.19 4.54 10.32
N THR A 156 -0.78 5.57 9.72
CA THR A 156 -1.04 6.88 10.37
C THR A 156 -2.02 6.72 11.53
N ALA A 157 -3.14 6.02 11.34
CA ALA A 157 -4.15 5.79 12.37
C ALA A 157 -3.56 5.12 13.61
N SER A 158 -2.77 4.06 13.39
CA SER A 158 -2.08 3.35 14.48
C SER A 158 -1.06 4.22 15.20
N ALA A 159 -0.27 5.02 14.46
CA ALA A 159 0.73 5.91 15.04
C ALA A 159 0.09 7.04 15.86
N LEU A 160 -0.96 7.71 15.32
CA LEU A 160 -1.66 8.78 16.01
C LEU A 160 -2.42 8.28 17.25
N ALA A 161 -3.06 7.11 17.17
CA ALA A 161 -3.69 6.46 18.31
C ALA A 161 -2.67 6.21 19.44
N ALA A 162 -1.45 5.78 19.08
CA ALA A 162 -0.36 5.59 20.04
C ALA A 162 0.26 6.90 20.56
N GLY A 163 -0.11 8.07 20.03
CA GLY A 163 0.44 9.39 20.40
C GLY A 163 1.76 9.73 19.71
N CYS A 164 2.11 9.03 18.64
CA CYS A 164 3.26 9.34 17.79
C CYS A 164 2.92 10.41 16.76
N THR A 165 3.88 11.22 16.35
CA THR A 165 3.81 12.04 15.15
C THR A 165 4.36 11.27 13.95
N VAL A 166 3.96 11.66 12.73
CA VAL A 166 4.33 10.87 11.54
C VAL A 166 4.98 11.71 10.44
N VAL A 167 5.93 11.07 9.76
CA VAL A 167 6.43 11.50 8.45
C VAL A 167 6.20 10.34 7.48
N VAL A 168 5.33 10.56 6.49
CA VAL A 168 4.98 9.57 5.48
C VAL A 168 5.79 9.81 4.21
N LYS A 169 6.45 8.77 3.71
CA LYS A 169 6.96 8.68 2.35
C LYS A 169 6.07 7.74 1.54
N PRO A 170 5.08 8.25 0.80
CA PRO A 170 4.29 7.43 -0.10
C PRO A 170 5.12 6.96 -1.30
N SER A 171 4.62 5.99 -2.05
CA SER A 171 5.21 5.67 -3.35
C SER A 171 5.07 6.85 -4.31
N GLU A 172 6.10 7.16 -5.04
CA GLU A 172 6.12 8.13 -6.13
C GLU A 172 5.16 7.75 -7.27
N LEU A 173 4.84 6.47 -7.41
CA LEU A 173 3.85 5.94 -8.36
C LEU A 173 2.39 6.17 -7.94
N SER A 174 2.16 6.86 -6.82
CA SER A 174 0.81 7.09 -6.26
C SER A 174 0.61 8.54 -5.82
N SER A 175 1.18 9.47 -6.58
CA SER A 175 1.20 10.90 -6.24
C SER A 175 -0.18 11.54 -6.33
N LEU A 176 -1.02 11.15 -7.29
CA LEU A 176 -2.39 11.65 -7.45
C LEU A 176 -3.28 11.20 -6.27
N GLN A 177 -3.25 9.91 -5.92
CA GLN A 177 -3.96 9.40 -4.74
C GLN A 177 -3.49 10.09 -3.47
N THR A 178 -2.18 10.32 -3.35
CA THR A 178 -1.59 11.01 -2.20
C THR A 178 -2.10 12.44 -2.11
N GLN A 179 -2.18 13.18 -3.21
CA GLN A 179 -2.71 14.54 -3.22
C GLN A 179 -4.16 14.58 -2.72
N VAL A 180 -5.04 13.72 -3.25
CA VAL A 180 -6.44 13.67 -2.82
C VAL A 180 -6.55 13.37 -1.32
N LEU A 181 -5.73 12.45 -0.81
CA LEU A 181 -5.68 12.13 0.63
C LEU A 181 -5.17 13.32 1.45
N LEU A 182 -4.20 14.09 0.97
CA LEU A 182 -3.69 15.28 1.65
C LEU A 182 -4.73 16.40 1.72
N GLU A 183 -5.58 16.54 0.71
CA GLU A 183 -6.72 17.46 0.76
C GLU A 183 -7.68 17.09 1.92
N CYS A 184 -7.98 15.79 2.10
CA CYS A 184 -8.77 15.30 3.24
C CYS A 184 -8.10 15.64 4.58
N VAL A 185 -6.79 15.36 4.71
CA VAL A 185 -6.04 15.64 5.94
C VAL A 185 -5.98 17.14 6.24
N HIS A 186 -5.85 17.97 5.22
CA HIS A 186 -5.87 19.43 5.37
C HIS A 186 -7.22 19.92 5.91
N GLU A 187 -8.32 19.37 5.41
CA GLU A 187 -9.67 19.64 5.88
C GLU A 187 -9.88 19.21 7.35
N ALA A 188 -9.24 18.12 7.77
CA ALA A 188 -9.29 17.63 9.15
C ALA A 188 -8.62 18.60 10.16
N LYS A 189 -7.82 19.56 9.72
CA LYS A 189 -7.16 20.59 10.55
C LYS A 189 -6.42 20.00 11.76
N LEU A 190 -5.54 19.04 11.50
CA LEU A 190 -4.71 18.42 12.54
C LEU A 190 -3.76 19.46 13.17
N PRO A 191 -3.30 19.25 14.42
CA PRO A 191 -2.26 20.08 14.98
C PRO A 191 -1.02 20.08 14.07
N ARG A 192 -0.39 21.25 13.91
CA ARG A 192 0.75 21.43 12.99
C ARG A 192 1.88 20.46 13.32
N GLY A 193 2.45 19.84 12.30
CA GLY A 193 3.57 18.91 12.42
C GLY A 193 3.21 17.49 12.89
N VAL A 194 1.97 17.22 13.33
CA VAL A 194 1.54 15.89 13.76
C VAL A 194 1.52 14.90 12.59
N PHE A 195 1.16 15.37 11.40
CA PHE A 195 1.15 14.60 10.15
C PHE A 195 1.91 15.36 9.07
N ASN A 196 2.88 14.69 8.44
CA ASN A 196 3.69 15.24 7.37
C ASN A 196 3.85 14.21 6.26
N VAL A 197 3.87 14.66 5.01
CA VAL A 197 4.07 13.80 3.82
C VAL A 197 5.08 14.45 2.90
N VAL A 198 6.05 13.65 2.44
CA VAL A 198 7.03 14.02 1.42
C VAL A 198 7.17 12.90 0.41
N THR A 199 6.73 13.16 -0.83
CA THR A 199 6.78 12.21 -1.94
C THR A 199 8.11 12.34 -2.65
N GLY A 200 8.93 11.29 -2.59
CA GLY A 200 10.25 11.24 -3.20
C GLY A 200 10.75 9.81 -3.30
N LEU A 201 11.96 9.62 -3.84
CA LEU A 201 12.52 8.30 -4.04
C LEU A 201 12.86 7.60 -2.72
N GLY A 202 12.78 6.27 -2.73
CA GLY A 202 13.19 5.45 -1.59
C GLY A 202 14.66 5.62 -1.23
N SER A 203 15.54 5.84 -2.22
CA SER A 203 16.98 6.04 -2.08
C SER A 203 17.38 7.36 -1.44
N THR A 204 16.50 8.37 -1.48
CA THR A 204 16.72 9.71 -0.90
C THR A 204 15.84 9.90 0.34
N VAL A 205 14.57 10.21 0.19
CA VAL A 205 13.64 10.47 1.29
C VAL A 205 13.49 9.25 2.21
N GLY A 206 13.35 8.05 1.63
CA GLY A 206 13.26 6.81 2.42
C GLY A 206 14.52 6.54 3.24
N ALA A 207 15.70 6.71 2.63
CA ALA A 207 16.98 6.52 3.30
C ALA A 207 17.19 7.53 4.44
N GLU A 208 16.82 8.80 4.23
CA GLU A 208 16.90 9.83 5.29
C GLU A 208 15.99 9.46 6.48
N LEU A 209 14.73 9.03 6.25
CA LEU A 209 13.85 8.57 7.34
C LEU A 209 14.48 7.43 8.15
N VAL A 210 15.16 6.51 7.49
CA VAL A 210 15.78 5.35 8.15
C VAL A 210 17.03 5.75 8.95
N ARG A 211 17.85 6.68 8.45
CA ARG A 211 19.13 7.06 9.08
C ARG A 211 18.99 8.16 10.12
N ASN A 212 17.97 9.02 9.99
CA ASN A 212 17.82 10.18 10.84
C ASN A 212 17.54 9.77 12.31
N PRO A 213 18.35 10.25 13.30
CA PRO A 213 18.22 9.85 14.70
C PRO A 213 16.92 10.33 15.35
N ASP A 214 16.26 11.35 14.81
CA ASP A 214 15.01 11.90 15.34
C ASP A 214 13.78 11.04 14.98
N VAL A 215 13.93 10.08 14.08
CA VAL A 215 12.90 9.09 13.75
C VAL A 215 13.09 7.86 14.65
N ALA A 216 12.15 7.58 15.52
CA ALA A 216 12.23 6.48 16.49
C ALA A 216 11.77 5.12 15.94
N LYS A 217 10.88 5.13 14.95
CA LYS A 217 10.29 3.93 14.35
C LYS A 217 10.16 4.07 12.85
N ILE A 218 10.41 2.96 12.15
CA ILE A 218 10.07 2.80 10.73
C ILE A 218 8.95 1.75 10.61
N SER A 219 7.91 2.08 9.84
CA SER A 219 6.93 1.12 9.36
C SER A 219 6.98 1.10 7.83
N PHE A 220 7.48 0.01 7.26
CA PHE A 220 7.73 -0.16 5.84
C PHE A 220 6.78 -1.19 5.23
N THR A 221 6.28 -0.90 4.02
CA THR A 221 5.64 -1.89 3.15
C THR A 221 6.34 -1.87 1.80
N GLY A 222 6.82 -3.02 1.33
CA GLY A 222 7.52 -3.13 0.05
C GLY A 222 8.28 -4.44 -0.15
N SER A 223 9.41 -4.40 -0.85
CA SER A 223 10.19 -5.59 -1.17
C SER A 223 11.01 -6.11 0.00
N VAL A 224 11.28 -7.43 0.01
CA VAL A 224 12.14 -8.08 1.01
C VAL A 224 13.55 -7.47 1.03
N ALA A 225 14.15 -7.22 -0.14
CA ALA A 225 15.48 -6.66 -0.23
C ALA A 225 15.60 -5.27 0.42
N VAL A 226 14.60 -4.39 0.18
CA VAL A 226 14.56 -3.07 0.83
C VAL A 226 14.28 -3.20 2.33
N GLY A 227 13.40 -4.12 2.75
CA GLY A 227 13.16 -4.38 4.18
C GLY A 227 14.42 -4.82 4.91
N GLN A 228 15.22 -5.69 4.32
CA GLN A 228 16.52 -6.09 4.85
C GLN A 228 17.51 -4.91 4.95
N GLN A 229 17.51 -4.01 3.96
CA GLN A 229 18.34 -2.81 3.99
C GLN A 229 17.91 -1.87 5.12
N ILE A 230 16.60 -1.65 5.30
CA ILE A 230 16.05 -0.84 6.39
C ILE A 230 16.46 -1.40 7.76
N MET A 231 16.44 -2.72 7.95
CA MET A 231 16.90 -3.36 9.18
C MET A 231 18.38 -3.07 9.45
N ARG A 232 19.23 -3.20 8.42
CA ARG A 232 20.67 -2.90 8.53
C ARG A 232 20.93 -1.44 8.90
N ASP A 233 20.35 -0.50 8.14
CA ASP A 233 20.59 0.94 8.32
C ASP A 233 19.97 1.46 9.63
N GLY A 234 18.79 0.95 9.99
CA GLY A 234 18.09 1.33 11.22
C GLY A 234 18.77 0.88 12.50
N ALA A 235 19.62 -0.15 12.43
CA ALA A 235 20.37 -0.66 13.58
C ALA A 235 21.33 0.38 14.19
N ALA A 236 21.88 1.28 13.38
CA ALA A 236 22.80 2.35 13.82
C ALA A 236 22.17 3.29 14.88
N THR A 237 20.86 3.44 14.87
CA THR A 237 20.11 4.28 15.82
C THR A 237 19.10 3.51 16.63
N MET A 238 19.21 2.17 16.69
CA MET A 238 18.31 1.27 17.44
C MET A 238 16.83 1.47 17.13
N LYS A 239 16.50 1.74 15.86
CA LYS A 239 15.12 1.99 15.45
C LYS A 239 14.22 0.78 15.66
N ARG A 240 12.99 1.04 16.08
CA ARG A 240 11.93 0.04 16.00
C ARG A 240 11.49 -0.09 14.53
N VAL A 241 11.46 -1.31 14.02
CA VAL A 241 11.10 -1.58 12.63
C VAL A 241 9.93 -2.53 12.57
N THR A 242 8.93 -2.19 11.75
CA THR A 242 7.84 -3.08 11.34
C THR A 242 7.91 -3.22 9.83
N LEU A 243 7.94 -4.45 9.33
CA LEU A 243 8.08 -4.76 7.91
C LEU A 243 6.86 -5.55 7.43
N GLU A 244 6.19 -5.01 6.41
CA GLU A 244 5.15 -5.68 5.64
C GLU A 244 5.74 -5.96 4.26
N LEU A 245 6.02 -7.22 3.95
CA LEU A 245 6.81 -7.61 2.80
C LEU A 245 6.04 -8.53 1.87
N GLY A 246 6.49 -8.63 0.61
CA GLY A 246 5.95 -9.55 -0.36
C GLY A 246 6.25 -11.01 -0.02
N GLY A 247 5.44 -11.89 -0.59
CA GLY A 247 5.58 -13.33 -0.41
C GLY A 247 4.93 -14.11 -1.53
N LYS A 248 4.93 -15.44 -1.37
CA LYS A 248 4.22 -16.41 -2.20
C LYS A 248 3.42 -17.32 -1.27
N SER A 249 2.29 -16.79 -0.77
CA SER A 249 1.46 -17.47 0.21
C SER A 249 0.87 -18.78 -0.35
N PRO A 250 0.83 -19.87 0.44
CA PRO A 250 0.14 -21.08 0.06
C PRO A 250 -1.39 -20.86 0.11
N ASN A 251 -2.09 -21.48 -0.83
CA ASN A 251 -3.54 -21.62 -0.88
C ASN A 251 -3.83 -23.11 -0.93
N ILE A 252 -4.40 -23.67 0.11
CA ILE A 252 -4.43 -25.11 0.33
C ILE A 252 -5.87 -25.62 0.22
N LEU A 253 -6.14 -26.51 -0.75
CA LEU A 253 -7.40 -27.23 -0.85
C LEU A 253 -7.26 -28.61 -0.21
N LEU A 254 -8.18 -28.97 0.69
CA LEU A 254 -8.23 -30.29 1.31
C LEU A 254 -9.06 -31.27 0.49
N ASP A 255 -8.96 -32.57 0.79
CA ASP A 255 -9.65 -33.63 0.03
C ASP A 255 -11.17 -33.53 0.07
N ASP A 256 -11.73 -33.04 1.18
CA ASP A 256 -13.17 -32.96 1.44
C ASP A 256 -13.81 -31.65 1.01
N VAL A 257 -13.04 -30.71 0.43
CA VAL A 257 -13.55 -29.38 0.06
C VAL A 257 -14.54 -29.47 -1.12
N ASN A 258 -15.59 -28.63 -1.06
CA ASN A 258 -16.47 -28.39 -2.20
C ASN A 258 -15.74 -27.54 -3.26
N LEU A 259 -15.38 -28.16 -4.39
CA LEU A 259 -14.61 -27.49 -5.46
C LEU A 259 -15.41 -26.40 -6.19
N ASP A 260 -16.75 -26.47 -6.23
CA ASP A 260 -17.58 -25.44 -6.86
C ASP A 260 -17.50 -24.10 -6.12
N GLU A 261 -17.23 -24.13 -4.82
CA GLU A 261 -17.01 -22.93 -4.01
C GLU A 261 -15.52 -22.58 -3.86
N ALA A 262 -14.68 -23.58 -3.64
CA ALA A 262 -13.28 -23.38 -3.27
C ALA A 262 -12.44 -22.86 -4.43
N ILE A 263 -12.63 -23.35 -5.66
CA ILE A 263 -11.83 -22.94 -6.82
C ILE A 263 -12.07 -21.47 -7.19
N PRO A 264 -13.32 -20.97 -7.33
CA PRO A 264 -13.55 -19.55 -7.57
C PRO A 264 -12.91 -18.65 -6.49
N ARG A 265 -13.02 -19.02 -5.21
CA ARG A 265 -12.39 -18.28 -4.10
C ARG A 265 -10.87 -18.32 -4.17
N ALA A 266 -10.29 -19.48 -4.49
CA ALA A 266 -8.85 -19.66 -4.63
C ALA A 266 -8.28 -18.77 -5.74
N LEU A 267 -8.96 -18.71 -6.89
CA LEU A 267 -8.59 -17.85 -8.01
C LEU A 267 -8.76 -16.37 -7.68
N ALA A 268 -9.86 -15.98 -7.04
CA ALA A 268 -10.09 -14.61 -6.59
C ALA A 268 -8.97 -14.11 -5.65
N ILE A 269 -8.48 -14.98 -4.75
CA ILE A 269 -7.35 -14.65 -3.86
C ILE A 269 -6.03 -14.64 -4.62
N ALA A 270 -5.80 -15.56 -5.57
CA ALA A 270 -4.56 -15.61 -6.36
C ALA A 270 -4.39 -14.39 -7.26
N PHE A 271 -5.48 -13.91 -7.88
CA PHE A 271 -5.51 -12.75 -8.77
C PHE A 271 -5.99 -11.47 -8.08
N LEU A 272 -6.05 -11.46 -6.75
CA LEU A 272 -6.39 -10.26 -5.97
C LEU A 272 -5.54 -9.08 -6.43
N ASN A 273 -6.21 -7.95 -6.73
CA ASN A 273 -5.53 -6.74 -7.21
C ASN A 273 -4.68 -7.00 -8.48
N SER A 274 -5.21 -7.76 -9.42
CA SER A 274 -4.49 -8.20 -10.63
C SER A 274 -3.19 -8.97 -10.33
N GLY A 275 -3.15 -9.73 -9.22
CA GLY A 275 -1.95 -10.44 -8.75
C GLY A 275 -0.90 -9.56 -8.07
N GLN A 276 -1.15 -8.25 -7.93
CA GLN A 276 -0.24 -7.27 -7.35
C GLN A 276 -0.48 -7.06 -5.85
N ALA A 277 -0.67 -8.15 -5.10
CA ALA A 277 -0.97 -8.13 -3.67
C ALA A 277 -0.02 -9.03 -2.87
N CYS A 278 0.48 -8.53 -1.74
CA CYS A 278 1.33 -9.28 -0.82
C CYS A 278 0.58 -10.48 -0.18
N ALA A 279 -0.74 -10.36 -0.03
CA ALA A 279 -1.62 -11.40 0.53
C ALA A 279 -2.12 -12.42 -0.49
N ALA A 280 -1.75 -12.29 -1.79
CA ALA A 280 -2.21 -13.19 -2.83
C ALA A 280 -1.75 -14.64 -2.59
N GLY A 281 -2.71 -15.58 -2.57
CA GLY A 281 -2.48 -17.01 -2.41
C GLY A 281 -2.02 -17.67 -3.72
N THR A 282 -0.81 -17.33 -4.16
CA THR A 282 -0.29 -17.63 -5.49
C THR A 282 0.28 -19.04 -5.66
N ARG A 283 0.39 -19.81 -4.59
CA ARG A 283 0.78 -21.25 -4.66
C ARG A 283 -0.41 -22.10 -4.27
N LEU A 284 -1.13 -22.60 -5.28
CA LEU A 284 -2.28 -23.48 -5.05
C LEU A 284 -1.79 -24.93 -4.83
N LEU A 285 -1.97 -25.43 -3.61
CA LEU A 285 -1.64 -26.79 -3.20
C LEU A 285 -2.91 -27.63 -3.18
N VAL A 286 -2.92 -28.72 -3.93
CA VAL A 286 -4.11 -29.55 -4.13
C VAL A 286 -3.84 -31.04 -3.90
N PRO A 287 -4.83 -31.83 -3.48
CA PRO A 287 -4.70 -33.27 -3.39
C PRO A 287 -4.37 -33.90 -4.76
N ARG A 288 -3.38 -34.79 -4.79
CA ARG A 288 -3.00 -35.48 -6.05
C ARG A 288 -4.15 -36.27 -6.65
N SER A 289 -5.01 -36.86 -5.82
CA SER A 289 -6.19 -37.61 -6.21
C SER A 289 -7.22 -36.79 -6.99
N ARG A 290 -7.25 -35.46 -6.77
CA ARG A 290 -8.21 -34.53 -7.40
C ARG A 290 -7.57 -33.58 -8.41
N LEU A 291 -6.29 -33.75 -8.71
CA LEU A 291 -5.51 -32.81 -9.53
C LEU A 291 -6.16 -32.56 -10.90
N GLU A 292 -6.53 -33.59 -11.62
CA GLU A 292 -7.08 -33.46 -13.01
C GLU A 292 -8.46 -32.79 -13.01
N GLU A 293 -9.33 -33.13 -12.05
CA GLU A 293 -10.62 -32.46 -11.87
C GLU A 293 -10.42 -30.97 -11.58
N ILE A 294 -9.49 -30.63 -10.69
CA ILE A 294 -9.19 -29.23 -10.31
C ILE A 294 -8.60 -28.45 -11.48
N LYS A 295 -7.67 -29.05 -12.26
CA LYS A 295 -7.10 -28.42 -13.47
C LYS A 295 -8.20 -28.06 -14.49
N GLN A 296 -9.10 -28.99 -14.81
CA GLN A 296 -10.19 -28.73 -15.76
C GLN A 296 -11.09 -27.57 -15.33
N ARG A 297 -11.46 -27.52 -14.04
CA ARG A 297 -12.29 -26.46 -13.49
C ARG A 297 -11.58 -25.10 -13.53
N ILE A 298 -10.30 -25.06 -13.15
CA ILE A 298 -9.49 -23.84 -13.21
C ILE A 298 -9.37 -23.31 -14.63
N VAL A 299 -9.04 -24.16 -15.59
CA VAL A 299 -8.95 -23.80 -17.02
C VAL A 299 -10.25 -23.19 -17.51
N THR A 300 -11.39 -23.81 -17.18
CA THR A 300 -12.72 -23.29 -17.56
C THR A 300 -12.98 -21.90 -17.01
N ILE A 301 -12.66 -21.64 -15.73
CA ILE A 301 -12.91 -20.34 -15.10
C ILE A 301 -11.94 -19.28 -15.63
N MET A 302 -10.64 -19.59 -15.68
CA MET A 302 -9.62 -18.62 -16.08
C MET A 302 -9.70 -18.24 -17.56
N SER A 303 -10.12 -19.15 -18.46
CA SER A 303 -10.32 -18.84 -19.88
C SER A 303 -11.42 -17.79 -20.12
N ASN A 304 -12.31 -17.60 -19.15
CA ASN A 304 -13.39 -16.61 -19.20
C ASN A 304 -13.16 -15.43 -18.25
N MET A 305 -11.97 -15.29 -17.65
CA MET A 305 -11.68 -14.22 -16.70
C MET A 305 -11.54 -12.89 -17.44
N PRO A 306 -12.39 -11.88 -17.16
CA PRO A 306 -12.35 -10.60 -17.88
C PRO A 306 -11.06 -9.84 -17.55
N VAL A 307 -10.22 -9.61 -18.58
CA VAL A 307 -9.05 -8.71 -18.51
C VAL A 307 -9.37 -7.46 -19.30
N GLY A 308 -9.12 -6.28 -18.75
CA GLY A 308 -9.45 -5.06 -19.47
C GLY A 308 -9.37 -3.77 -18.65
N ASP A 309 -10.05 -2.76 -19.15
CA ASP A 309 -10.11 -1.44 -18.53
C ASP A 309 -10.61 -1.53 -17.08
N PRO A 310 -9.83 -1.03 -16.10
CA PRO A 310 -10.20 -1.05 -14.69
C PRO A 310 -11.43 -0.19 -14.34
N GLU A 311 -11.83 0.75 -15.19
CA GLU A 311 -13.08 1.51 -15.03
C GLU A 311 -14.33 0.66 -15.28
N ASN A 312 -14.20 -0.36 -16.13
CA ASN A 312 -15.30 -1.28 -16.36
C ASN A 312 -15.53 -2.17 -15.13
N LYS A 313 -16.74 -2.15 -14.59
CA LYS A 313 -17.12 -2.86 -13.36
C LYS A 313 -17.03 -4.40 -13.48
N ASP A 314 -17.08 -4.91 -14.69
CA ASP A 314 -16.99 -6.35 -14.97
C ASP A 314 -15.54 -6.83 -15.10
N THR A 315 -14.57 -5.94 -15.16
CA THR A 315 -13.15 -6.29 -15.24
C THR A 315 -12.69 -6.96 -13.94
N ALA A 316 -12.12 -8.16 -14.07
CA ALA A 316 -11.54 -8.91 -12.96
C ALA A 316 -10.03 -8.64 -12.81
N VAL A 317 -9.32 -8.44 -13.91
CA VAL A 317 -7.86 -8.21 -13.94
C VAL A 317 -7.56 -6.97 -14.78
N GLY A 318 -6.93 -6.00 -14.14
CA GLY A 318 -6.45 -4.76 -14.75
C GLY A 318 -4.97 -4.83 -15.16
N PRO A 319 -4.35 -3.70 -15.54
CA PRO A 319 -2.96 -3.65 -15.97
C PRO A 319 -1.96 -3.77 -14.81
N MET A 320 -0.72 -4.03 -15.13
CA MET A 320 0.42 -3.84 -14.22
C MET A 320 0.71 -2.35 -14.06
N VAL A 321 1.09 -1.94 -12.88
CA VAL A 321 1.25 -0.51 -12.51
C VAL A 321 2.22 0.26 -13.38
N THR A 322 3.27 -0.37 -13.89
CA THR A 322 4.25 0.24 -14.80
C THR A 322 4.69 -0.73 -15.88
N ARG A 323 5.24 -0.21 -16.97
CA ARG A 323 5.85 -1.01 -18.03
C ARG A 323 7.00 -1.88 -17.49
N THR A 324 7.84 -1.36 -16.62
CA THR A 324 8.92 -2.12 -15.98
C THR A 324 8.38 -3.28 -15.14
N HIS A 325 7.25 -3.07 -14.44
CA HIS A 325 6.63 -4.16 -13.67
C HIS A 325 6.02 -5.23 -14.58
N TYR A 326 5.36 -4.81 -15.67
CA TYR A 326 4.89 -5.71 -16.73
C TYR A 326 6.01 -6.61 -17.25
N GLU A 327 7.12 -6.01 -17.71
CA GLU A 327 8.28 -6.74 -18.25
C GLU A 327 8.90 -7.71 -17.23
N ARG A 328 8.94 -7.29 -15.97
CA ARG A 328 9.42 -8.16 -14.89
C ARG A 328 8.53 -9.39 -14.70
N VAL A 329 7.20 -9.23 -14.67
CA VAL A 329 6.26 -10.36 -14.50
C VAL A 329 6.35 -11.27 -15.71
N GLU A 330 6.37 -10.71 -16.92
CA GLU A 330 6.53 -11.46 -18.17
C GLU A 330 7.82 -12.28 -18.18
N SER A 331 8.94 -11.70 -17.71
CA SER A 331 10.21 -12.42 -17.60
C SER A 331 10.14 -13.63 -16.66
N TYR A 332 9.34 -13.56 -15.59
CA TYR A 332 9.12 -14.70 -14.69
C TYR A 332 8.25 -15.78 -15.33
N ILE A 333 7.27 -15.41 -16.16
CA ILE A 333 6.46 -16.37 -16.91
C ILE A 333 7.38 -17.14 -17.88
N ARG A 334 8.19 -16.45 -18.68
CA ARG A 334 9.16 -17.06 -19.60
C ARG A 334 10.13 -17.97 -18.87
N LYS A 335 10.69 -17.49 -17.77
CA LYS A 335 11.62 -18.30 -16.95
C LYS A 335 10.97 -19.58 -16.42
N GLY A 336 9.71 -19.52 -15.97
CA GLY A 336 8.97 -20.70 -15.54
C GLY A 336 8.81 -21.72 -16.67
N ILE A 337 8.51 -21.27 -17.88
CA ILE A 337 8.44 -22.11 -19.09
C ILE A 337 9.81 -22.75 -19.42
N GLU A 338 10.87 -21.95 -19.39
CA GLU A 338 12.25 -22.42 -19.63
C GLU A 338 12.70 -23.45 -18.57
N GLU A 339 12.26 -23.34 -17.33
CA GLU A 339 12.51 -24.29 -16.24
C GLU A 339 11.60 -25.54 -16.30
N GLY A 340 10.72 -25.65 -17.31
CA GLY A 340 9.91 -26.83 -17.57
C GLY A 340 8.50 -26.81 -16.96
N ALA A 341 8.01 -25.67 -16.50
CA ALA A 341 6.63 -25.56 -16.04
C ALA A 341 5.62 -25.71 -17.19
N GLU A 342 4.58 -26.53 -16.98
CA GLU A 342 3.46 -26.66 -17.91
C GLU A 342 2.51 -25.46 -17.74
N VAL A 343 2.34 -24.65 -18.79
CA VAL A 343 1.36 -23.54 -18.77
C VAL A 343 -0.04 -24.10 -19.04
N LEU A 344 -0.90 -24.04 -18.04
CA LEU A 344 -2.28 -24.51 -18.15
C LEU A 344 -3.19 -23.45 -18.78
N VAL A 345 -3.00 -22.18 -18.44
CA VAL A 345 -3.73 -21.00 -18.95
C VAL A 345 -2.81 -19.80 -19.01
N GLY A 346 -3.05 -18.89 -19.95
CA GLY A 346 -2.32 -17.63 -20.09
C GLY A 346 -1.03 -17.80 -20.90
N GLY A 347 0.10 -17.52 -20.30
CA GLY A 347 1.41 -17.52 -20.95
C GLY A 347 1.87 -16.13 -21.34
N ASP A 348 2.87 -16.07 -22.21
CA ASP A 348 3.58 -14.85 -22.62
C ASP A 348 2.71 -13.89 -23.44
N GLY A 349 3.07 -12.61 -23.41
CA GLY A 349 2.49 -11.54 -24.23
C GLY A 349 1.18 -10.95 -23.71
N HIS A 350 0.71 -9.94 -24.45
CA HIS A 350 -0.53 -9.21 -24.14
C HIS A 350 -1.79 -10.05 -24.44
N PRO A 351 -2.91 -9.81 -23.73
CA PRO A 351 -4.23 -10.17 -24.22
C PRO A 351 -4.53 -9.42 -25.53
N GLU A 352 -5.30 -10.04 -26.42
CA GLU A 352 -5.69 -9.46 -27.71
C GLU A 352 -6.44 -8.12 -27.51
N GLY A 353 -6.03 -7.09 -28.24
CA GLY A 353 -6.62 -5.74 -28.20
C GLY A 353 -6.23 -4.88 -27.01
N LEU A 354 -5.30 -5.33 -26.17
CA LEU A 354 -4.82 -4.61 -24.96
C LEU A 354 -3.33 -4.27 -25.02
N GLU A 355 -2.73 -4.22 -26.21
CA GLU A 355 -1.29 -4.00 -26.43
C GLU A 355 -0.84 -2.58 -26.05
N ALA A 356 -1.76 -1.61 -26.02
CA ALA A 356 -1.45 -0.23 -25.66
C ALA A 356 -1.13 -0.02 -24.17
N GLY A 357 -1.64 -0.88 -23.31
CA GLY A 357 -1.45 -0.83 -21.85
C GLY A 357 -0.52 -1.91 -21.32
N ASN A 358 -0.37 -1.94 -20.01
CA ASN A 358 0.51 -2.89 -19.33
C ASN A 358 -0.22 -4.19 -18.93
N PHE A 359 -1.06 -4.72 -19.81
CA PHE A 359 -1.90 -5.89 -19.52
C PHE A 359 -1.15 -7.20 -19.74
N LEU A 360 -1.30 -8.13 -18.79
CA LEU A 360 -0.80 -9.50 -18.86
C LEU A 360 -1.95 -10.49 -18.89
N LYS A 361 -1.76 -11.61 -19.58
CA LYS A 361 -2.67 -12.75 -19.48
C LYS A 361 -2.62 -13.35 -18.08
N PRO A 362 -3.75 -13.56 -17.39
CA PRO A 362 -3.77 -14.35 -16.16
C PRO A 362 -3.13 -15.71 -16.43
N THR A 363 -2.01 -16.00 -15.76
CA THR A 363 -1.18 -17.15 -16.09
C THR A 363 -1.11 -18.13 -14.92
N LEU A 364 -1.40 -19.40 -15.19
CA LEU A 364 -1.26 -20.49 -14.24
C LEU A 364 -0.29 -21.54 -14.78
N PRO A 365 0.94 -21.60 -14.26
CA PRO A 365 1.83 -22.72 -14.52
C PRO A 365 1.62 -23.86 -13.50
N ARG A 366 1.85 -25.09 -13.94
CA ARG A 366 2.02 -26.26 -13.10
C ARG A 366 3.51 -26.59 -12.99
N VAL A 367 3.96 -26.84 -11.80
CA VAL A 367 5.34 -27.26 -11.48
C VAL A 367 5.32 -28.68 -10.93
#